data_87d685a63828d14ec52dc93f4ffb6c7b
#
_entry.id   87d685a63828d14ec52dc93f4ffb6c7b
#
_cell.length_a   1.000
_cell.length_b   1.000
_cell.length_c   1.000
_cell.angle_alpha   90.00
_cell.angle_beta   90.00
_cell.angle_gamma   90.00
#
_symmetry.space_group_name_H-M   'P 1'
#
loop_
_entity.id
_entity.type
_entity.pdbx_description
1 polymer ?
#
loop_
_entity_poly.entity_id
_entity_poly.type
_entity_poly.pdbx_seq_one_letter_code
_entity_poly.pdbx_strand_id
1 'polypeptide(L)'
;DPYANAFNDGPTGGEWQSDMTEMKLEVHERKWEIDSQCYPIRLAYHYWKTTGDDSVFGTVWQDAIRNILKTLKEQQRKDNLGPYRFLRKTDRQLDTKCCLGWGNPVNPVGLIVSSFRPSDDATTFDFLVPSNFFAVTSLRKAAEILTEVNKDEETASECLGLADEVEKALKKHAIVRHPKYGKIYAFE
;
A
#
# COMPACT_ATOMS: atom_id res chain seq x y z
N ASP A 1 8.17 10.06 0.02
CA ASP A 1 7.03 9.93 0.91
C ASP A 1 6.25 8.68 0.56
N PRO A 2 6.13 7.68 1.47
CA PRO A 2 5.50 6.41 1.15
C PRO A 2 3.96 6.46 1.11
N TYR A 3 3.37 7.58 1.50
CA TYR A 3 1.92 7.78 1.51
C TYR A 3 1.42 8.61 0.34
N ALA A 4 2.32 9.13 -0.51
CA ALA A 4 1.95 9.89 -1.69
C ALA A 4 1.61 8.96 -2.86
N ASN A 5 0.56 9.31 -3.59
CA ASN A 5 0.18 8.67 -4.86
C ASN A 5 0.62 9.50 -6.08
N ALA A 6 0.92 10.79 -5.89
CA ALA A 6 1.42 11.64 -6.97
C ALA A 6 2.51 12.63 -6.49
N PHE A 7 3.49 12.89 -7.35
CA PHE A 7 4.61 13.77 -7.08
C PHE A 7 4.69 14.90 -8.11
N ASN A 8 5.21 16.06 -7.67
CA ASN A 8 5.59 17.17 -8.55
C ASN A 8 6.99 16.94 -9.13
N ASP A 9 7.28 17.59 -10.24
CA ASP A 9 8.64 17.69 -10.76
C ASP A 9 9.44 18.74 -9.97
N GLY A 10 9.90 18.35 -8.79
CA GLY A 10 10.61 19.20 -7.84
C GLY A 10 9.70 19.85 -6.76
N PRO A 11 10.29 20.67 -5.85
CA PRO A 11 9.59 21.22 -4.69
C PRO A 11 8.76 22.46 -5.05
N THR A 12 7.81 22.33 -5.95
CA THR A 12 7.00 23.44 -6.48
C THR A 12 5.69 23.67 -5.74
N GLY A 13 5.26 22.71 -4.92
CA GLY A 13 3.89 22.65 -4.44
C GLY A 13 2.89 22.37 -5.57
N GLY A 14 1.63 22.26 -5.26
CA GLY A 14 0.60 21.92 -6.24
C GLY A 14 -0.81 22.24 -5.75
N GLU A 15 -1.79 21.80 -6.53
CA GLU A 15 -3.21 22.03 -6.32
C GLU A 15 -3.67 21.58 -4.92
N TRP A 16 -3.13 20.47 -4.43
CA TRP A 16 -3.58 19.81 -3.20
C TRP A 16 -2.75 20.18 -1.97
N GLN A 17 -1.92 21.21 -2.02
CA GLN A 17 -1.09 21.64 -0.87
C GLN A 17 -1.88 22.05 0.37
N SER A 18 -3.18 22.34 0.24
CA SER A 18 -4.08 22.67 1.36
C SER A 18 -4.66 21.42 2.07
N ASP A 19 -4.38 20.22 1.60
CA ASP A 19 -4.83 18.99 2.24
C ASP A 19 -4.26 18.86 3.66
N MET A 20 -5.11 18.47 4.58
CA MET A 20 -4.72 18.28 5.99
C MET A 20 -4.12 16.88 6.18
N THR A 21 -2.90 16.73 5.70
CA THR A 21 -1.97 15.62 5.84
C THR A 21 -0.56 16.21 5.88
N GLU A 22 0.49 15.40 6.03
CA GLU A 22 1.88 15.91 6.04
C GLU A 22 2.37 16.23 4.62
N MET A 23 1.79 17.27 3.99
CA MET A 23 2.17 17.69 2.64
C MET A 23 3.58 18.26 2.60
N LYS A 24 4.33 17.88 1.56
CA LYS A 24 5.64 18.42 1.19
C LYS A 24 5.54 19.03 -0.20
N LEU A 25 6.43 19.97 -0.54
CA LEU A 25 6.38 20.66 -1.83
C LEU A 25 6.59 19.73 -3.02
N GLU A 26 7.28 18.61 -2.83
CA GLU A 26 7.52 17.56 -3.82
C GLU A 26 6.30 16.63 -4.03
N VAL A 27 5.34 16.67 -3.11
CA VAL A 27 4.14 15.84 -3.16
C VAL A 27 3.01 16.61 -3.81
N HIS A 28 2.46 16.09 -4.90
CA HIS A 28 1.30 16.64 -5.56
C HIS A 28 0.02 16.24 -4.81
N GLU A 29 -0.15 14.94 -4.53
CA GLU A 29 -1.27 14.40 -3.76
C GLU A 29 -0.79 13.29 -2.82
N ARG A 30 -1.37 13.25 -1.61
CA ARG A 30 -0.94 12.32 -0.56
C ARG A 30 -2.08 11.41 -0.12
N LYS A 31 -2.76 10.80 -1.09
CA LYS A 31 -3.77 9.76 -0.85
C LYS A 31 -3.08 8.40 -0.69
N TRP A 32 -3.22 7.77 0.48
CA TRP A 32 -2.65 6.48 0.76
C TRP A 32 -3.41 5.35 0.06
N GLU A 33 -2.73 4.68 -0.83
CA GLU A 33 -3.19 3.54 -1.62
C GLU A 33 -2.14 2.43 -1.57
N ILE A 34 -2.55 1.20 -1.23
CA ILE A 34 -1.62 0.06 -1.18
C ILE A 34 -1.00 -0.21 -2.55
N ASP A 35 -1.77 -0.10 -3.61
CA ASP A 35 -1.33 -0.42 -4.97
C ASP A 35 -0.26 0.54 -5.48
N SER A 36 -0.26 1.81 -5.06
CA SER A 36 0.82 2.77 -5.36
C SER A 36 2.20 2.26 -4.92
N GLN A 37 2.27 1.43 -3.86
CA GLN A 37 3.50 0.78 -3.42
C GLN A 37 3.80 -0.52 -4.17
N CYS A 38 2.79 -1.14 -4.73
CA CYS A 38 2.89 -2.44 -5.40
C CYS A 38 3.33 -2.32 -6.86
N TYR A 39 2.89 -1.29 -7.56
CA TYR A 39 3.20 -1.09 -8.99
C TYR A 39 4.70 -0.98 -9.28
N PRO A 40 5.51 -0.19 -8.54
CA PRO A 40 6.96 -0.14 -8.77
C PRO A 40 7.65 -1.49 -8.62
N ILE A 41 7.25 -2.27 -7.61
CA ILE A 41 7.79 -3.63 -7.40
C ILE A 41 7.43 -4.54 -8.57
N ARG A 42 6.17 -4.52 -8.99
CA ARG A 42 5.68 -5.32 -10.11
C ARG A 42 6.41 -4.95 -11.41
N LEU A 43 6.56 -3.66 -11.70
CA LEU A 43 7.26 -3.17 -12.89
C LEU A 43 8.72 -3.62 -12.89
N ALA A 44 9.45 -3.37 -11.80
CA ALA A 44 10.86 -3.72 -11.67
C ALA A 44 11.08 -5.24 -11.80
N TYR A 45 10.23 -6.05 -11.16
CA TYR A 45 10.28 -7.51 -11.26
C TYR A 45 10.12 -7.99 -12.70
N HIS A 46 9.10 -7.51 -13.43
CA HIS A 46 8.85 -7.94 -14.80
C HIS A 46 9.91 -7.41 -15.77
N TYR A 47 10.44 -6.21 -15.56
CA TYR A 47 11.58 -5.69 -16.30
C TYR A 47 12.77 -6.64 -16.16
N TRP A 48 13.18 -6.95 -14.94
CA TRP A 48 14.30 -7.88 -14.68
C TRP A 48 14.07 -9.26 -15.29
N LYS A 49 12.92 -9.87 -15.08
CA LYS A 49 12.63 -11.21 -15.63
C LYS A 49 12.60 -11.23 -17.16
N THR A 50 12.30 -10.10 -17.80
CA THR A 50 12.24 -9.99 -19.29
C THR A 50 13.59 -9.67 -19.90
N THR A 51 14.37 -8.77 -19.28
CA THR A 51 15.62 -8.26 -19.85
C THR A 51 16.87 -8.94 -19.29
N GLY A 52 16.78 -9.51 -18.08
CA GLY A 52 17.93 -9.98 -17.31
C GLY A 52 18.74 -8.84 -16.67
N ASP A 53 18.36 -7.58 -16.88
CA ASP A 53 19.06 -6.42 -16.32
C ASP A 53 18.67 -6.21 -14.86
N ASP A 54 19.64 -6.36 -13.96
CA ASP A 54 19.52 -6.19 -12.52
C ASP A 54 20.13 -4.88 -11.99
N SER A 55 20.64 -4.03 -12.89
CA SER A 55 21.33 -2.78 -12.54
C SER A 55 20.49 -1.78 -11.76
N VAL A 56 19.16 -1.90 -11.83
CA VAL A 56 18.21 -1.03 -11.11
C VAL A 56 18.07 -1.36 -9.63
N PHE A 57 18.52 -2.53 -9.16
CA PHE A 57 18.34 -3.00 -7.80
C PHE A 57 19.48 -2.59 -6.84
N GLY A 58 19.98 -1.36 -6.98
CA GLY A 58 20.97 -0.79 -6.09
C GLY A 58 20.41 -0.44 -4.70
N THR A 59 21.22 0.28 -3.91
CA THR A 59 20.87 0.68 -2.53
C THR A 59 19.59 1.49 -2.45
N VAL A 60 19.34 2.39 -3.40
CA VAL A 60 18.11 3.21 -3.45
C VAL A 60 16.87 2.33 -3.54
N TRP A 61 16.91 1.29 -4.39
CA TRP A 61 15.80 0.34 -4.50
C TRP A 61 15.60 -0.46 -3.22
N GLN A 62 16.68 -0.96 -2.62
CA GLN A 62 16.62 -1.70 -1.35
C GLN A 62 16.03 -0.84 -0.23
N ASP A 63 16.45 0.42 -0.11
CA ASP A 63 15.91 1.35 0.88
C ASP A 63 14.43 1.68 0.62
N ALA A 64 14.02 1.77 -0.65
CA ALA A 64 12.63 1.90 -1.00
C ALA A 64 11.81 0.69 -0.56
N ILE A 65 12.30 -0.54 -0.76
CA ILE A 65 11.61 -1.76 -0.31
C ILE A 65 11.49 -1.81 1.22
N ARG A 66 12.56 -1.47 1.97
CA ARG A 66 12.49 -1.39 3.44
C ARG A 66 11.45 -0.36 3.90
N ASN A 67 11.37 0.79 3.22
CA ASN A 67 10.38 1.82 3.53
C ASN A 67 8.95 1.35 3.20
N ILE A 68 8.74 0.68 2.07
CA ILE A 68 7.45 0.06 1.71
C ILE A 68 7.05 -0.97 2.77
N LEU A 69 7.94 -1.88 3.13
CA LEU A 69 7.70 -2.92 4.12
C LEU A 69 7.29 -2.32 5.48
N LYS A 70 8.02 -1.31 5.94
CA LYS A 70 7.68 -0.54 7.15
C LYS A 70 6.28 0.06 7.06
N THR A 71 5.97 0.73 5.95
CA THR A 71 4.68 1.41 5.74
C THR A 71 3.51 0.42 5.74
N LEU A 72 3.67 -0.71 5.06
CA LEU A 72 2.63 -1.76 5.05
C LEU A 72 2.40 -2.35 6.45
N LYS A 73 3.48 -2.56 7.24
CA LYS A 73 3.37 -3.00 8.64
C LYS A 73 2.68 -1.97 9.52
N GLU A 74 3.01 -0.69 9.40
CA GLU A 74 2.35 0.42 10.11
C GLU A 74 0.85 0.47 9.80
N GLN A 75 0.48 0.24 8.54
CA GLN A 75 -0.91 0.26 8.10
C GLN A 75 -1.69 -1.04 8.38
N GLN A 76 -1.09 -2.05 8.97
CA GLN A 76 -1.86 -3.11 9.62
C GLN A 76 -2.56 -2.64 10.90
N ARG A 77 -2.15 -1.50 11.46
CA ARG A 77 -2.74 -0.84 12.65
C ARG A 77 -2.88 -1.75 13.87
N LYS A 78 -1.92 -2.65 14.08
CA LYS A 78 -1.94 -3.62 15.18
C LYS A 78 -1.86 -2.96 16.56
N ASP A 79 -1.02 -1.94 16.68
CA ASP A 79 -0.70 -1.29 17.96
C ASP A 79 -1.35 0.10 18.10
N ASN A 80 -1.56 0.79 16.98
CA ASN A 80 -2.12 2.14 16.92
C ASN A 80 -2.68 2.45 15.54
N LEU A 81 -3.20 3.66 15.31
CA LEU A 81 -3.78 4.08 14.04
C LEU A 81 -2.74 4.32 12.92
N GLY A 82 -1.45 4.23 13.22
CA GLY A 82 -0.38 4.58 12.32
C GLY A 82 -0.14 6.10 12.22
N PRO A 83 0.86 6.53 11.41
CA PRO A 83 1.20 7.94 11.27
C PRO A 83 0.35 8.68 10.24
N TYR A 84 -0.44 7.96 9.41
CA TYR A 84 -1.14 8.54 8.27
C TYR A 84 -2.59 8.87 8.60
N ARG A 85 -2.98 10.09 8.26
CA ARG A 85 -4.39 10.54 8.18
C ARG A 85 -4.54 11.51 7.02
N PHE A 86 -5.76 11.64 6.51
CA PHE A 86 -6.05 12.52 5.37
C PHE A 86 -7.41 13.20 5.51
N LEU A 87 -7.41 14.53 5.41
CA LEU A 87 -8.61 15.33 5.28
C LEU A 87 -8.43 16.34 4.15
N ARG A 88 -9.43 16.44 3.30
CA ARG A 88 -9.55 17.49 2.26
C ARG A 88 -10.83 18.27 2.48
N LYS A 89 -10.76 19.58 2.34
CA LYS A 89 -11.94 20.44 2.34
C LYS A 89 -12.64 20.31 0.99
N THR A 90 -13.70 19.53 0.91
CA THR A 90 -14.41 19.19 -0.32
C THR A 90 -15.89 18.93 -0.03
N ASP A 91 -16.74 19.09 -1.03
CA ASP A 91 -18.13 18.67 -1.04
C ASP A 91 -18.31 17.22 -1.53
N ARG A 92 -17.24 16.61 -2.04
CA ARG A 92 -17.21 15.22 -2.51
C ARG A 92 -16.86 14.28 -1.37
N GLN A 93 -17.85 13.53 -0.90
CA GLN A 93 -17.70 12.62 0.24
C GLN A 93 -16.60 11.56 0.05
N LEU A 94 -16.35 11.11 -1.17
CA LEU A 94 -15.31 10.11 -1.47
C LEU A 94 -13.92 10.71 -1.68
N ASP A 95 -13.76 12.02 -1.60
CA ASP A 95 -12.48 12.71 -1.79
C ASP A 95 -11.79 13.09 -0.48
N THR A 96 -12.29 12.56 0.63
CA THR A 96 -11.76 12.78 1.98
C THR A 96 -12.06 11.58 2.88
N LYS A 97 -11.36 11.48 4.01
CA LYS A 97 -11.64 10.42 5.01
C LYS A 97 -12.51 10.96 6.15
N CYS A 98 -13.40 10.11 6.65
CA CYS A 98 -14.19 10.39 7.87
C CYS A 98 -13.33 10.27 9.15
N CYS A 99 -13.96 10.46 10.31
CA CYS A 99 -13.35 10.21 11.61
C CYS A 99 -12.02 10.96 11.80
N LEU A 100 -12.01 12.28 11.55
CA LEU A 100 -10.84 13.16 11.65
C LEU A 100 -9.68 12.74 10.72
N GLY A 101 -10.01 12.11 9.60
CA GLY A 101 -9.03 11.70 8.60
C GLY A 101 -8.49 10.28 8.76
N TRP A 102 -8.90 9.57 9.80
CA TRP A 102 -8.43 8.20 10.07
C TRP A 102 -9.17 7.11 9.30
N GLY A 103 -10.37 7.43 8.76
CA GLY A 103 -11.28 6.45 8.21
C GLY A 103 -12.12 5.77 9.28
N ASN A 104 -12.98 4.83 8.87
CA ASN A 104 -13.77 4.05 9.80
C ASN A 104 -12.89 3.16 10.69
N PRO A 105 -13.28 2.90 11.95
CA PRO A 105 -12.55 1.99 12.81
C PRO A 105 -12.43 0.60 12.19
N VAL A 106 -11.23 0.04 12.26
CA VAL A 106 -10.95 -1.33 11.82
C VAL A 106 -10.60 -2.22 13.01
N ASN A 107 -10.92 -3.51 12.90
CA ASN A 107 -10.39 -4.52 13.82
C ASN A 107 -9.11 -5.11 13.20
N PRO A 108 -7.91 -4.90 13.77
CA PRO A 108 -6.67 -5.39 13.23
C PRO A 108 -6.64 -6.92 13.19
N VAL A 109 -6.71 -7.47 11.98
CA VAL A 109 -6.75 -8.92 11.73
C VAL A 109 -5.57 -9.42 10.88
N GLY A 110 -4.57 -8.54 10.66
CA GLY A 110 -3.41 -8.81 9.82
C GLY A 110 -3.56 -8.31 8.37
N LEU A 111 -4.71 -7.73 8.00
CA LEU A 111 -4.86 -7.01 6.73
C LEU A 111 -4.28 -5.61 6.83
N ILE A 112 -3.93 -5.06 5.67
CA ILE A 112 -3.37 -3.71 5.52
C ILE A 112 -4.51 -2.74 5.17
N VAL A 113 -4.59 -1.63 5.88
CA VAL A 113 -5.52 -0.54 5.60
C VAL A 113 -5.11 0.19 4.33
N SER A 114 -6.05 0.39 3.41
CA SER A 114 -5.95 1.32 2.28
C SER A 114 -6.95 2.43 2.48
N SER A 115 -6.50 3.67 2.60
CA SER A 115 -7.40 4.80 2.82
C SER A 115 -8.16 5.19 1.56
N PHE A 116 -7.55 4.97 0.41
CA PHE A 116 -8.14 5.23 -0.90
C PHE A 116 -8.03 3.98 -1.79
N ARG A 117 -8.87 3.97 -2.82
CA ARG A 117 -8.87 2.97 -3.90
C ARG A 117 -7.96 3.42 -5.04
N PRO A 118 -7.57 2.52 -5.95
CA PRO A 118 -6.86 2.89 -7.19
C PRO A 118 -7.60 3.89 -8.10
N SER A 119 -8.82 4.26 -7.74
CA SER A 119 -9.64 5.28 -8.42
C SER A 119 -9.62 6.63 -7.71
N ASP A 120 -8.73 6.83 -6.75
CA ASP A 120 -8.64 8.01 -5.88
C ASP A 120 -9.84 8.22 -4.92
N ASP A 121 -10.82 7.32 -4.95
CA ASP A 121 -11.97 7.38 -4.05
C ASP A 121 -11.63 6.82 -2.66
N ALA A 122 -12.08 7.46 -1.61
CA ALA A 122 -11.96 6.96 -0.25
C ALA A 122 -12.65 5.60 -0.08
N THR A 123 -11.97 4.65 0.55
CA THR A 123 -12.57 3.39 0.97
C THR A 123 -13.68 3.62 1.98
N THR A 124 -14.74 2.83 1.91
CA THR A 124 -15.80 2.80 2.92
C THR A 124 -15.41 1.88 4.07
N PHE A 125 -14.95 0.68 3.73
CA PHE A 125 -14.31 -0.26 4.66
C PHE A 125 -12.83 -0.34 4.30
N ASP A 126 -11.97 -0.02 5.25
CA ASP A 126 -10.57 0.31 4.96
C ASP A 126 -9.69 -0.91 4.61
N PHE A 127 -10.22 -2.13 4.66
CA PHE A 127 -9.50 -3.33 4.18
C PHE A 127 -9.86 -3.63 2.72
N LEU A 128 -9.30 -2.88 1.80
CA LEU A 128 -9.47 -3.10 0.35
C LEU A 128 -8.83 -4.44 -0.05
N VAL A 129 -9.67 -5.44 -0.27
CA VAL A 129 -9.25 -6.84 -0.46
C VAL A 129 -8.39 -7.04 -1.72
N PRO A 130 -8.73 -6.50 -2.91
CA PRO A 130 -7.89 -6.64 -4.10
C PRO A 130 -6.48 -6.07 -3.90
N SER A 131 -6.35 -4.91 -3.26
CA SER A 131 -5.04 -4.30 -2.99
C SER A 131 -4.23 -5.08 -1.96
N ASN A 132 -4.87 -5.72 -0.98
CA ASN A 132 -4.19 -6.64 -0.06
C ASN A 132 -3.64 -7.87 -0.79
N PHE A 133 -4.36 -8.46 -1.76
CA PHE A 133 -3.81 -9.51 -2.63
C PHE A 133 -2.65 -9.01 -3.48
N PHE A 134 -2.73 -7.78 -3.98
CA PHE A 134 -1.63 -7.18 -4.73
C PHE A 134 -0.39 -6.97 -3.86
N ALA A 135 -0.56 -6.57 -2.60
CA ALA A 135 0.56 -6.49 -1.64
C ALA A 135 1.22 -7.86 -1.43
N VAL A 136 0.44 -8.93 -1.22
CA VAL A 136 0.98 -10.29 -1.07
C VAL A 136 1.85 -10.69 -2.26
N THR A 137 1.36 -10.49 -3.49
CA THR A 137 2.11 -10.88 -4.69
C THR A 137 3.34 -9.99 -4.90
N SER A 138 3.25 -8.71 -4.57
CA SER A 138 4.37 -7.75 -4.70
C SER A 138 5.47 -8.03 -3.68
N LEU A 139 5.12 -8.31 -2.42
CA LEU A 139 6.09 -8.68 -1.38
C LEU A 139 6.85 -9.96 -1.73
N ARG A 140 6.20 -10.97 -2.31
CA ARG A 140 6.87 -12.19 -2.78
C ARG A 140 7.84 -11.91 -3.93
N LYS A 141 7.47 -11.03 -4.86
CA LYS A 141 8.37 -10.59 -5.94
C LYS A 141 9.56 -9.79 -5.40
N ALA A 142 9.34 -8.90 -4.44
CA ALA A 142 10.42 -8.17 -3.78
C ALA A 142 11.38 -9.13 -3.06
N ALA A 143 10.86 -10.12 -2.34
CA ALA A 143 11.68 -11.12 -1.68
C ALA A 143 12.56 -11.92 -2.66
N GLU A 144 12.02 -12.31 -3.82
CA GLU A 144 12.80 -12.99 -4.85
C GLU A 144 13.95 -12.14 -5.37
N ILE A 145 13.73 -10.84 -5.65
CA ILE A 145 14.78 -9.90 -6.05
C ILE A 145 15.83 -9.75 -4.95
N LEU A 146 15.38 -9.55 -3.71
CA LEU A 146 16.29 -9.39 -2.55
C LEU A 146 17.18 -10.61 -2.36
N THR A 147 16.64 -11.81 -2.49
CA THR A 147 17.40 -13.06 -2.39
C THR A 147 18.32 -13.28 -3.59
N GLU A 148 17.79 -13.18 -4.82
CA GLU A 148 18.56 -13.56 -6.01
C GLU A 148 19.58 -12.51 -6.44
N VAL A 149 19.26 -11.22 -6.31
CA VAL A 149 20.10 -10.11 -6.78
C VAL A 149 20.88 -9.49 -5.62
N ASN A 150 20.19 -9.04 -4.60
CA ASN A 150 20.81 -8.25 -3.51
C ASN A 150 21.52 -9.10 -2.45
N LYS A 151 21.20 -10.39 -2.33
CA LYS A 151 21.65 -11.30 -1.25
C LYS A 151 21.26 -10.80 0.15
N ASP A 152 20.12 -10.07 0.25
CA ASP A 152 19.56 -9.54 1.48
C ASP A 152 18.46 -10.50 2.00
N GLU A 153 18.91 -11.61 2.60
CA GLU A 153 18.02 -12.66 3.12
C GLU A 153 17.14 -12.17 4.27
N GLU A 154 17.62 -11.21 5.05
CA GLU A 154 16.89 -10.65 6.19
C GLU A 154 15.63 -9.91 5.71
N THR A 155 15.80 -8.92 4.83
CA THR A 155 14.67 -8.17 4.29
C THR A 155 13.76 -9.06 3.43
N ALA A 156 14.32 -10.03 2.71
CA ALA A 156 13.53 -11.01 1.95
C ALA A 156 12.62 -11.84 2.85
N SER A 157 13.16 -12.35 3.98
CA SER A 157 12.39 -13.10 4.97
C SER A 157 11.27 -12.26 5.60
N GLU A 158 11.52 -10.98 5.88
CA GLU A 158 10.49 -10.07 6.38
C GLU A 158 9.37 -9.84 5.36
N CYS A 159 9.71 -9.69 4.08
CA CYS A 159 8.72 -9.57 3.00
C CYS A 159 7.84 -10.83 2.91
N LEU A 160 8.45 -12.02 2.95
CA LEU A 160 7.71 -13.29 2.92
C LEU A 160 6.83 -13.45 4.16
N GLY A 161 7.34 -13.12 5.35
CA GLY A 161 6.58 -13.20 6.60
C GLY A 161 5.33 -12.31 6.57
N LEU A 162 5.46 -11.07 6.09
CA LEU A 162 4.30 -10.18 5.94
C LEU A 162 3.33 -10.68 4.86
N ALA A 163 3.85 -11.17 3.72
CA ALA A 163 3.01 -11.73 2.65
C ALA A 163 2.16 -12.91 3.16
N ASP A 164 2.77 -13.82 3.91
CA ASP A 164 2.08 -15.00 4.46
C ASP A 164 1.05 -14.61 5.53
N GLU A 165 1.35 -13.63 6.37
CA GLU A 165 0.41 -13.09 7.35
C GLU A 165 -0.83 -12.50 6.66
N VAL A 166 -0.63 -11.62 5.68
CA VAL A 166 -1.73 -10.97 4.94
C VAL A 166 -2.54 -12.01 4.16
N GLU A 167 -1.89 -12.97 3.51
CA GLU A 167 -2.60 -14.03 2.78
C GLU A 167 -3.46 -14.90 3.71
N LYS A 168 -2.94 -15.25 4.89
CA LYS A 168 -3.70 -15.97 5.92
C LYS A 168 -4.90 -15.17 6.40
N ALA A 169 -4.72 -13.86 6.61
CA ALA A 169 -5.80 -12.97 7.01
C ALA A 169 -6.87 -12.85 5.90
N LEU A 170 -6.48 -12.72 4.64
CA LEU A 170 -7.39 -12.70 3.48
C LEU A 170 -8.24 -13.98 3.42
N LYS A 171 -7.61 -15.16 3.53
CA LYS A 171 -8.30 -16.46 3.51
C LYS A 171 -9.28 -16.63 4.66
N LYS A 172 -8.99 -16.01 5.81
CA LYS A 172 -9.81 -16.14 7.02
C LYS A 172 -10.93 -15.10 7.09
N HIS A 173 -10.69 -13.87 6.69
CA HIS A 173 -11.56 -12.73 6.98
C HIS A 173 -12.22 -12.09 5.76
N ALA A 174 -11.65 -12.27 4.54
CA ALA A 174 -12.15 -11.60 3.34
C ALA A 174 -13.17 -12.42 2.55
N ILE A 175 -13.53 -13.65 2.99
CA ILE A 175 -14.49 -14.50 2.29
C ILE A 175 -15.90 -14.24 2.85
N VAL A 176 -16.81 -13.87 1.96
CA VAL A 176 -18.22 -13.63 2.27
C VAL A 176 -19.12 -14.58 1.48
N ARG A 177 -20.37 -14.77 1.92
CA ARG A 177 -21.37 -15.57 1.20
C ARG A 177 -22.26 -14.68 0.37
N HIS A 178 -22.10 -14.74 -0.95
CA HIS A 178 -22.97 -14.03 -1.87
C HIS A 178 -24.19 -14.93 -2.20
N PRO A 179 -25.43 -14.36 -2.23
CA PRO A 179 -26.66 -15.14 -2.45
C PRO A 179 -26.66 -15.95 -3.76
N LYS A 180 -26.10 -15.38 -4.83
CA LYS A 180 -26.07 -15.99 -6.18
C LYS A 180 -24.81 -16.82 -6.45
N TYR A 181 -23.65 -16.40 -5.95
CA TYR A 181 -22.35 -16.96 -6.33
C TYR A 181 -21.69 -17.82 -5.24
N GLY A 182 -22.33 -17.97 -4.08
CA GLY A 182 -21.76 -18.75 -2.99
C GLY A 182 -20.61 -18.00 -2.27
N LYS A 183 -19.52 -18.69 -1.99
CA LYS A 183 -18.35 -18.07 -1.35
C LYS A 183 -17.57 -17.25 -2.35
N ILE A 184 -17.39 -15.97 -2.08
CA ILE A 184 -16.59 -15.03 -2.86
C ILE A 184 -15.70 -14.20 -1.93
N TYR A 185 -14.67 -13.57 -2.47
CA TYR A 185 -13.95 -12.52 -1.73
C TYR A 185 -14.80 -11.24 -1.73
N ALA A 186 -14.81 -10.54 -0.59
CA ALA A 186 -15.35 -9.18 -0.50
C ALA A 186 -14.47 -8.21 -1.32
N PHE A 187 -15.01 -7.05 -1.63
CA PHE A 187 -14.21 -5.97 -2.24
C PHE A 187 -13.52 -5.13 -1.15
N GLU A 188 -14.28 -4.81 -0.10
CA GLU A 188 -13.84 -4.08 1.10
C GLU A 188 -14.35 -4.78 2.36
#